data_845be25fb2701f27d25c300673de650e
#
_entry.id   845be25fb2701f27d25c300673de650e
#
_cell.length_a   1.000
_cell.length_b   1.000
_cell.length_c   1.000
_cell.angle_alpha   90.00
_cell.angle_beta   90.00
_cell.angle_gamma   90.00
#
_symmetry.space_group_name_H-M   'P 1'
#
loop_
_entity.id
_entity.type
_entity.pdbx_description
1 polymer ?
#
loop_
_entity_poly.entity_id
_entity_poly.type
_entity_poly.pdbx_seq_one_letter_code
_entity_poly.pdbx_strand_id
1 'polypeptide(L)'
;MNMRPPKPVALAALIGFALGAPLAASAQVVPLKEAKLNIEHNATVNDTGYQGAIDSEGWGGLTVTGPDGVILELKPQGKLATLGMTELFFETVEPENAKVPVADMLAILPEGKYKIEGPVVASLGGGTTAGTAWLTHNIPAGAVLITPAEGAKVPLGDTVMSWGAVTQTITGKPVKIIAYELIIEKVGDPDPNMIGKPNSLSMHVRPSVNEITISAAFFEAGSPYAWEILAVEESGNQTLASGKFSTE
;
A
#
# COMPACT_ATOMS: atom_id res chain seq x y z
N MET A 1 -7.98 -50.54 -89.41
CA MET A 1 -8.35 -50.60 -87.99
C MET A 1 -7.45 -49.64 -87.23
N ASN A 2 -7.89 -48.36 -87.18
CA ASN A 2 -7.09 -47.26 -86.63
C ASN A 2 -7.56 -46.96 -85.22
N MET A 3 -6.77 -47.34 -84.21
CA MET A 3 -6.98 -46.97 -82.79
C MET A 3 -6.27 -45.62 -82.56
N ARG A 4 -7.09 -44.62 -82.11
CA ARG A 4 -6.57 -43.35 -81.62
C ARG A 4 -6.22 -43.47 -80.14
N PRO A 5 -5.13 -42.85 -79.72
CA PRO A 5 -4.76 -42.85 -78.28
C PRO A 5 -5.67 -41.87 -77.51
N PRO A 6 -5.85 -42.11 -76.20
CA PRO A 6 -6.65 -41.20 -75.33
C PRO A 6 -5.91 -39.93 -74.94
N LYS A 7 -6.70 -38.84 -74.87
CA LYS A 7 -6.20 -37.52 -74.45
C LYS A 7 -5.90 -37.49 -72.93
N PRO A 8 -4.89 -36.78 -72.47
CA PRO A 8 -4.64 -36.60 -71.01
C PRO A 8 -5.63 -35.60 -70.42
N VAL A 9 -6.20 -35.96 -69.26
CA VAL A 9 -7.01 -35.11 -68.41
C VAL A 9 -6.07 -34.29 -67.54
N ALA A 10 -6.08 -32.96 -67.68
CA ALA A 10 -5.35 -32.05 -66.82
C ALA A 10 -6.12 -31.88 -65.50
N LEU A 11 -5.52 -32.34 -64.40
CA LEU A 11 -6.00 -32.15 -63.04
C LEU A 11 -5.51 -30.75 -62.55
N ALA A 12 -6.44 -29.78 -62.51
CA ALA A 12 -6.15 -28.46 -61.94
C ALA A 12 -6.17 -28.56 -60.41
N ALA A 13 -5.01 -28.44 -59.79
CA ALA A 13 -4.89 -28.34 -58.33
C ALA A 13 -5.27 -26.91 -57.91
N LEU A 14 -6.39 -26.76 -57.20
CA LEU A 14 -6.79 -25.54 -56.50
C LEU A 14 -5.96 -25.45 -55.22
N ILE A 15 -4.96 -24.55 -55.21
CA ILE A 15 -4.24 -24.16 -53.99
C ILE A 15 -5.14 -23.13 -53.29
N GLY A 16 -5.84 -23.58 -52.25
CA GLY A 16 -6.57 -22.72 -51.34
C GLY A 16 -5.60 -21.97 -50.42
N PHE A 17 -5.42 -20.65 -50.67
CA PHE A 17 -4.77 -19.77 -49.68
C PHE A 17 -5.72 -19.59 -48.50
N ALA A 18 -5.49 -20.29 -47.40
CA ALA A 18 -6.11 -19.97 -46.12
C ALA A 18 -5.52 -18.66 -45.61
N LEU A 19 -6.24 -17.56 -45.73
CA LEU A 19 -5.95 -16.31 -45.03
C LEU A 19 -6.15 -16.58 -43.54
N GLY A 20 -5.06 -16.91 -42.86
CA GLY A 20 -5.04 -16.95 -41.39
C GLY A 20 -5.32 -15.55 -40.84
N ALA A 21 -6.48 -15.32 -40.28
CA ALA A 21 -6.76 -14.12 -39.51
C ALA A 21 -5.73 -14.04 -38.36
N PRO A 22 -5.10 -12.89 -38.13
CA PRO A 22 -4.21 -12.76 -36.99
C PRO A 22 -5.04 -12.99 -35.73
N LEU A 23 -4.65 -14.00 -34.95
CA LEU A 23 -5.14 -14.16 -33.58
C LEU A 23 -4.72 -12.88 -32.85
N ALA A 24 -5.71 -12.06 -32.48
CA ALA A 24 -5.48 -10.92 -31.61
C ALA A 24 -4.87 -11.49 -30.32
N ALA A 25 -3.59 -11.25 -30.11
CA ALA A 25 -2.93 -11.55 -28.84
C ALA A 25 -3.70 -10.78 -27.77
N SER A 26 -4.37 -11.48 -26.86
CA SER A 26 -4.99 -10.84 -25.71
C SER A 26 -3.87 -10.10 -24.96
N ALA A 27 -4.05 -8.80 -24.74
CA ALA A 27 -3.07 -8.03 -24.01
C ALA A 27 -2.86 -8.69 -22.64
N GLN A 28 -1.62 -9.04 -22.34
CA GLN A 28 -1.27 -9.69 -21.07
C GLN A 28 -1.59 -8.74 -19.93
N VAL A 29 -2.40 -9.21 -18.98
CA VAL A 29 -2.64 -8.48 -17.73
C VAL A 29 -1.70 -9.07 -16.67
N VAL A 30 -0.82 -8.22 -16.13
CA VAL A 30 0.09 -8.55 -15.03
C VAL A 30 -0.56 -8.03 -13.75
N PRO A 31 -0.88 -8.90 -12.76
CA PRO A 31 -1.47 -8.43 -11.52
C PRO A 31 -0.50 -7.54 -10.74
N LEU A 32 -1.02 -6.52 -10.07
CA LEU A 32 -0.27 -5.78 -9.06
C LEU A 32 0.07 -6.73 -7.91
N LYS A 33 1.28 -6.62 -7.35
CA LYS A 33 1.70 -7.33 -6.14
C LYS A 33 1.04 -6.73 -4.91
N GLU A 34 0.90 -5.40 -4.93
CA GLU A 34 0.21 -4.65 -3.90
C GLU A 34 -0.72 -3.62 -4.55
N ALA A 35 -1.92 -3.49 -4.01
CA ALA A 35 -2.93 -2.52 -4.41
C ALA A 35 -3.71 -2.14 -3.15
N LYS A 36 -3.27 -1.10 -2.45
CA LYS A 36 -3.87 -0.62 -1.20
C LYS A 36 -4.35 0.81 -1.35
N LEU A 37 -5.47 1.09 -0.73
CA LEU A 37 -6.01 2.40 -0.45
C LEU A 37 -6.70 2.29 0.91
N ASN A 38 -6.27 3.07 1.87
CA ASN A 38 -6.75 2.99 3.25
C ASN A 38 -6.87 4.38 3.87
N ILE A 39 -7.55 4.44 5.01
CA ILE A 39 -7.62 5.60 5.87
C ILE A 39 -6.58 5.41 6.97
N GLU A 40 -5.80 6.47 7.23
CA GLU A 40 -5.07 6.63 8.47
C GLU A 40 -5.72 7.68 9.34
N HIS A 41 -5.89 7.34 10.61
CA HIS A 41 -6.34 8.25 11.67
C HIS A 41 -5.28 8.33 12.75
N ASN A 42 -4.86 9.52 13.12
CA ASN A 42 -3.97 9.72 14.24
C ASN A 42 -4.78 10.10 15.48
N ALA A 43 -4.91 9.17 16.40
CA ALA A 43 -5.70 9.37 17.63
C ALA A 43 -5.01 10.32 18.63
N THR A 44 -3.70 10.55 18.49
CA THR A 44 -2.94 11.43 19.41
C THR A 44 -3.09 12.90 19.05
N VAL A 45 -2.96 13.25 17.76
CA VAL A 45 -3.09 14.63 17.29
C VAL A 45 -4.47 14.93 16.70
N ASN A 46 -5.28 13.87 16.52
CA ASN A 46 -6.66 13.91 16.06
C ASN A 46 -6.80 14.52 14.65
N ASP A 47 -6.10 13.92 13.70
CA ASP A 47 -6.20 14.18 12.26
C ASP A 47 -6.53 12.90 11.49
N THR A 48 -6.84 13.03 10.21
CA THR A 48 -7.24 11.90 9.37
C THR A 48 -6.91 12.18 7.92
N GLY A 49 -6.36 11.17 7.23
CA GLY A 49 -6.04 11.22 5.82
C GLY A 49 -6.21 9.89 5.10
N TYR A 50 -5.79 9.87 3.85
CA TYR A 50 -5.77 8.69 3.01
C TYR A 50 -4.34 8.32 2.64
N GLN A 51 -4.08 7.03 2.63
CA GLN A 51 -2.82 6.47 2.16
C GLN A 51 -3.08 5.46 1.06
N GLY A 52 -2.08 5.25 0.20
CA GLY A 52 -2.11 4.17 -0.78
C GLY A 52 -0.73 3.62 -1.05
N ALA A 53 -0.69 2.30 -1.26
CA ALA A 53 0.53 1.60 -1.63
C ALA A 53 0.25 0.71 -2.85
N ILE A 54 1.12 0.82 -3.85
CA ILE A 54 1.02 0.11 -5.12
C ILE A 54 2.38 -0.48 -5.45
N ASP A 55 2.47 -1.79 -5.66
CA ASP A 55 3.67 -2.47 -6.16
C ASP A 55 3.35 -3.34 -7.36
N SER A 56 4.27 -3.36 -8.34
CA SER A 56 4.24 -4.23 -9.52
C SER A 56 5.64 -4.51 -10.06
N GLU A 57 5.74 -5.30 -11.12
CA GLU A 57 7.03 -5.53 -11.81
C GLU A 57 7.54 -4.31 -12.59
N GLY A 58 6.63 -3.39 -12.99
CA GLY A 58 7.01 -2.14 -13.67
C GLY A 58 5.89 -1.54 -14.49
N TRP A 59 5.60 -0.27 -14.23
CA TRP A 59 4.55 0.49 -14.90
C TRP A 59 5.06 1.80 -15.50
N GLY A 60 4.48 2.18 -16.64
CA GLY A 60 4.76 3.44 -17.35
C GLY A 60 3.75 4.55 -17.04
N GLY A 61 2.80 4.27 -16.17
CA GLY A 61 1.78 5.15 -15.65
C GLY A 61 0.79 4.36 -14.84
N LEU A 62 0.04 5.02 -13.95
CA LEU A 62 -1.01 4.41 -13.15
C LEU A 62 -2.22 5.34 -13.10
N THR A 63 -3.40 4.74 -13.17
CA THR A 63 -4.69 5.40 -12.95
C THR A 63 -5.41 4.66 -11.82
N VAL A 64 -5.89 5.40 -10.83
CA VAL A 64 -6.74 4.90 -9.75
C VAL A 64 -8.15 5.42 -10.00
N THR A 65 -9.10 4.50 -10.18
CA THR A 65 -10.51 4.81 -10.46
C THR A 65 -11.38 4.25 -9.35
N GLY A 66 -12.08 5.11 -8.66
CA GLY A 66 -13.04 4.79 -7.61
C GLY A 66 -14.49 4.81 -8.11
N PRO A 67 -15.46 4.67 -7.20
CA PRO A 67 -16.89 4.72 -7.52
C PRO A 67 -17.32 6.00 -8.25
N ASP A 68 -16.73 7.15 -7.89
CA ASP A 68 -17.08 8.46 -8.45
C ASP A 68 -16.17 8.89 -9.61
N GLY A 69 -15.29 8.01 -10.10
CA GLY A 69 -14.40 8.28 -11.22
C GLY A 69 -12.92 8.22 -10.84
N VAL A 70 -12.09 8.83 -11.68
CA VAL A 70 -10.63 8.86 -11.50
C VAL A 70 -10.26 9.76 -10.33
N ILE A 71 -9.47 9.24 -9.40
CA ILE A 71 -8.98 9.98 -8.23
C ILE A 71 -7.48 10.28 -8.30
N LEU A 72 -6.72 9.54 -9.09
CA LEU A 72 -5.28 9.73 -9.22
C LEU A 72 -4.79 9.27 -10.59
N GLU A 73 -3.96 10.09 -11.22
CA GLU A 73 -3.19 9.71 -12.41
C GLU A 73 -1.71 10.07 -12.20
N LEU A 74 -0.84 9.13 -12.45
CA LEU A 74 0.60 9.28 -12.35
C LEU A 74 1.29 8.79 -13.61
N LYS A 75 2.30 9.53 -14.06
CA LYS A 75 3.09 9.14 -15.22
C LYS A 75 4.52 9.62 -15.06
N PRO A 76 5.54 8.73 -15.08
CA PRO A 76 6.92 9.13 -15.14
C PRO A 76 7.19 9.90 -16.44
N GLN A 77 8.08 10.87 -16.39
CA GLN A 77 8.40 11.77 -17.51
C GLN A 77 9.86 11.63 -17.95
N GLY A 78 10.16 12.12 -19.18
CA GLY A 78 11.50 12.17 -19.71
C GLY A 78 12.20 10.80 -19.73
N LYS A 79 13.45 10.76 -19.28
CA LYS A 79 14.24 9.52 -19.26
C LYS A 79 13.72 8.50 -18.23
N LEU A 80 13.07 8.94 -17.16
CA LEU A 80 12.48 8.02 -16.19
C LEU A 80 11.36 7.19 -16.81
N ALA A 81 10.64 7.73 -17.78
CA ALA A 81 9.58 7.00 -18.48
C ALA A 81 10.09 5.76 -19.25
N THR A 82 11.39 5.72 -19.60
CA THR A 82 12.01 4.57 -20.29
C THR A 82 12.30 3.40 -19.33
N LEU A 83 12.51 3.70 -18.05
CA LEU A 83 12.74 2.70 -17.00
C LEU A 83 11.41 2.19 -16.42
N GLY A 84 10.41 3.09 -16.34
CA GLY A 84 9.19 2.84 -15.56
C GLY A 84 9.43 2.93 -14.07
N MET A 85 8.39 2.64 -13.31
CA MET A 85 8.40 2.58 -11.86
C MET A 85 7.81 1.26 -11.40
N THR A 86 8.21 0.79 -10.23
CA THR A 86 7.71 -0.46 -9.64
C THR A 86 6.80 -0.20 -8.46
N GLU A 87 7.10 0.85 -7.69
CA GLU A 87 6.47 1.10 -6.39
C GLU A 87 6.02 2.56 -6.29
N LEU A 88 4.91 2.76 -5.60
CA LEU A 88 4.38 4.05 -5.19
C LEU A 88 3.77 3.92 -3.81
N PHE A 89 4.22 4.75 -2.88
CA PHE A 89 3.48 5.11 -1.68
C PHE A 89 3.04 6.56 -1.81
N PHE A 90 1.83 6.86 -1.40
CA PHE A 90 1.33 8.22 -1.28
C PHE A 90 0.49 8.38 -0.01
N GLU A 91 0.52 9.58 0.49
CA GLU A 91 -0.25 10.03 1.64
C GLU A 91 -0.84 11.39 1.32
N THR A 92 -2.06 11.64 1.76
CA THR A 92 -2.69 12.95 1.60
C THR A 92 -2.31 13.85 2.76
N VAL A 93 -2.62 15.14 2.62
CA VAL A 93 -2.64 16.02 3.78
C VAL A 93 -3.65 15.48 4.79
N GLU A 94 -3.30 15.51 6.05
CA GLU A 94 -4.10 15.07 7.18
C GLU A 94 -4.56 16.27 8.00
N PRO A 95 -5.72 16.84 7.68
CA PRO A 95 -6.22 17.99 8.43
C PRO A 95 -6.69 17.56 9.82
N GLU A 96 -6.41 18.41 10.82
CA GLU A 96 -6.98 18.24 12.16
C GLU A 96 -8.51 18.08 12.09
N ASN A 97 -9.06 17.07 12.75
CA ASN A 97 -10.50 16.79 12.72
C ASN A 97 -11.36 17.91 13.35
N ALA A 98 -10.74 18.80 14.12
CA ALA A 98 -11.37 20.02 14.59
C ALA A 98 -11.63 21.04 13.46
N LYS A 99 -10.87 20.97 12.36
CA LYS A 99 -10.99 21.84 11.18
C LYS A 99 -11.78 21.17 10.06
N VAL A 100 -11.52 19.88 9.84
CA VAL A 100 -12.23 19.04 8.87
C VAL A 100 -12.74 17.78 9.60
N PRO A 101 -14.01 17.76 9.98
CA PRO A 101 -14.59 16.60 10.68
C PRO A 101 -14.36 15.29 9.94
N VAL A 102 -14.17 14.19 10.65
CA VAL A 102 -13.96 12.86 10.05
C VAL A 102 -15.04 12.51 9.02
N ALA A 103 -16.30 12.89 9.29
CA ALA A 103 -17.40 12.64 8.35
C ALA A 103 -17.19 13.35 7.00
N ASP A 104 -16.61 14.56 7.00
CA ASP A 104 -16.32 15.31 5.78
C ASP A 104 -15.12 14.71 5.04
N MET A 105 -14.11 14.22 5.77
CA MET A 105 -13.01 13.46 5.17
C MET A 105 -13.53 12.18 4.50
N LEU A 106 -14.37 11.42 5.16
CA LEU A 106 -14.96 10.19 4.62
C LEU A 106 -15.86 10.44 3.39
N ALA A 107 -16.44 11.63 3.28
CA ALA A 107 -17.23 12.01 2.10
C ALA A 107 -16.37 12.29 0.84
N ILE A 108 -15.06 12.48 0.97
CA ILE A 108 -14.16 12.75 -0.17
C ILE A 108 -13.99 11.49 -1.02
N LEU A 109 -13.79 10.34 -0.39
CA LEU A 109 -13.66 9.04 -1.07
C LEU A 109 -14.72 8.08 -0.53
N PRO A 110 -15.74 7.71 -1.34
CA PRO A 110 -16.78 6.79 -0.89
C PRO A 110 -16.24 5.38 -0.68
N GLU A 111 -16.87 4.63 0.20
CA GLU A 111 -16.61 3.20 0.34
C GLU A 111 -16.82 2.47 -0.99
N GLY A 112 -15.98 1.48 -1.26
CA GLY A 112 -16.15 0.66 -2.42
C GLY A 112 -14.87 0.18 -3.06
N LYS A 113 -15.03 -0.24 -4.30
CA LYS A 113 -13.95 -0.81 -5.11
C LYS A 113 -13.21 0.28 -5.87
N TYR A 114 -11.89 0.29 -5.71
CA TYR A 114 -10.96 1.15 -6.44
C TYR A 114 -10.11 0.29 -7.36
N LYS A 115 -10.23 0.52 -8.67
CA LYS A 115 -9.44 -0.14 -9.70
C LYS A 115 -8.16 0.64 -9.91
N ILE A 116 -7.02 -0.05 -9.90
CA ILE A 116 -5.70 0.50 -10.16
C ILE A 116 -5.15 -0.19 -11.39
N GLU A 117 -4.84 0.56 -12.44
CA GLU A 117 -4.31 -0.02 -13.67
C GLU A 117 -3.40 0.93 -14.42
N GLY A 118 -2.56 0.37 -15.26
CA GLY A 118 -1.69 1.13 -16.15
C GLY A 118 -0.88 0.28 -17.11
N PRO A 119 -0.22 0.89 -18.11
CA PRO A 119 0.63 0.17 -19.05
C PRO A 119 1.87 -0.39 -18.34
N VAL A 120 2.19 -1.64 -18.62
CA VAL A 120 3.50 -2.23 -18.30
C VAL A 120 4.55 -1.63 -19.23
N VAL A 121 5.75 -1.33 -18.72
CA VAL A 121 6.82 -0.76 -19.54
C VAL A 121 7.24 -1.70 -20.66
N ALA A 122 7.61 -1.15 -21.83
CA ALA A 122 7.93 -1.92 -23.02
C ALA A 122 9.12 -2.89 -22.81
N SER A 123 10.08 -2.53 -21.96
CA SER A 123 11.23 -3.39 -21.61
C SER A 123 10.83 -4.70 -20.90
N LEU A 124 9.63 -4.76 -20.31
CA LEU A 124 9.05 -5.95 -19.69
C LEU A 124 8.01 -6.64 -20.56
N GLY A 125 7.98 -6.34 -21.87
CA GLY A 125 7.06 -6.98 -22.81
C GLY A 125 5.74 -6.22 -23.04
N GLY A 126 5.52 -5.10 -22.36
CA GLY A 126 4.28 -4.33 -22.48
C GLY A 126 3.06 -5.02 -21.85
N GLY A 127 1.86 -4.59 -22.22
CA GLY A 127 0.61 -5.06 -21.65
C GLY A 127 0.05 -4.10 -20.61
N THR A 128 -0.80 -4.61 -19.71
CA THR A 128 -1.44 -3.83 -18.65
C THR A 128 -1.14 -4.46 -17.30
N THR A 129 -0.72 -3.66 -16.31
CA THR A 129 -0.76 -4.09 -14.92
C THR A 129 -2.07 -3.62 -14.30
N ALA A 130 -2.68 -4.43 -13.43
CA ALA A 130 -3.95 -4.10 -12.79
C ALA A 130 -4.12 -4.76 -11.43
N GLY A 131 -4.81 -4.06 -10.54
CA GLY A 131 -5.20 -4.52 -9.22
C GLY A 131 -6.45 -3.83 -8.71
N THR A 132 -6.84 -4.15 -7.49
CA THR A 132 -8.04 -3.61 -6.85
C THR A 132 -7.80 -3.41 -5.38
N ALA A 133 -8.08 -2.21 -4.88
CA ALA A 133 -8.22 -1.92 -3.46
C ALA A 133 -9.72 -1.85 -3.10
N TRP A 134 -10.03 -2.15 -1.83
CA TRP A 134 -11.36 -1.94 -1.24
C TRP A 134 -11.22 -0.94 -0.11
N LEU A 135 -11.86 0.21 -0.24
CA LEU A 135 -11.92 1.20 0.82
C LEU A 135 -13.19 0.98 1.63
N THR A 136 -13.05 0.91 2.95
CA THR A 136 -14.14 0.98 3.91
C THR A 136 -13.98 2.21 4.79
N HIS A 137 -15.02 2.59 5.53
CA HIS A 137 -14.95 3.67 6.52
C HIS A 137 -14.85 3.12 7.97
N ASN A 138 -14.38 1.89 8.12
CA ASN A 138 -14.15 1.26 9.42
C ASN A 138 -12.78 1.72 9.98
N ILE A 139 -12.75 2.85 10.66
CA ILE A 139 -11.54 3.38 11.30
C ILE A 139 -11.42 2.76 12.68
N PRO A 140 -10.38 1.98 13.01
CA PRO A 140 -10.18 1.43 14.36
C PRO A 140 -9.95 2.55 15.38
N ALA A 141 -10.29 2.33 16.64
CA ALA A 141 -9.90 3.24 17.71
C ALA A 141 -8.37 3.21 17.92
N GLY A 142 -7.82 4.28 18.46
CA GLY A 142 -6.40 4.32 18.84
C GLY A 142 -6.10 3.34 19.98
N ALA A 143 -4.95 2.68 19.91
CA ALA A 143 -4.47 1.85 21.00
C ALA A 143 -4.14 2.71 22.24
N VAL A 144 -4.45 2.21 23.43
CA VAL A 144 -4.01 2.86 24.67
C VAL A 144 -2.54 2.47 24.90
N LEU A 145 -1.63 3.42 24.88
CA LEU A 145 -0.21 3.19 25.18
C LEU A 145 -0.05 2.97 26.69
N ILE A 146 0.68 1.90 27.09
CA ILE A 146 0.84 1.52 28.49
C ILE A 146 2.28 1.71 28.93
N THR A 147 3.23 1.10 28.24
CA THR A 147 4.65 1.15 28.58
C THR A 147 5.51 1.33 27.32
N PRO A 148 6.46 2.26 27.33
CA PRO A 148 6.70 3.31 28.31
C PRO A 148 5.54 4.31 28.37
N ALA A 149 5.25 4.84 29.56
CA ALA A 149 4.27 5.93 29.70
C ALA A 149 4.78 7.21 29.05
N GLU A 150 3.88 8.12 28.69
CA GLU A 150 4.24 9.43 28.12
C GLU A 150 5.23 10.18 29.03
N GLY A 151 6.35 10.62 28.44
CA GLY A 151 7.40 11.34 29.13
C GLY A 151 8.25 10.50 30.10
N ALA A 152 8.09 9.19 30.13
CA ALA A 152 8.85 8.31 31.06
C ALA A 152 10.35 8.41 30.80
N LYS A 153 11.13 8.27 31.88
CA LYS A 153 12.56 7.99 31.83
C LYS A 153 12.76 6.52 32.14
N VAL A 154 13.36 5.79 31.23
CA VAL A 154 13.59 4.35 31.36
C VAL A 154 15.08 4.08 31.53
N PRO A 155 15.50 3.16 32.41
CA PRO A 155 16.90 2.75 32.50
C PRO A 155 17.38 2.23 31.14
N LEU A 156 18.64 2.52 30.78
CA LEU A 156 19.24 1.94 29.58
C LEU A 156 19.30 0.41 29.74
N GLY A 157 18.51 -0.28 28.96
CA GLY A 157 18.36 -1.74 29.04
C GLY A 157 17.31 -2.23 28.05
N ASP A 158 17.01 -3.51 28.16
CA ASP A 158 15.88 -4.07 27.42
C ASP A 158 14.59 -3.38 27.86
N THR A 159 13.87 -2.81 26.90
CA THR A 159 12.69 -1.97 27.17
C THR A 159 11.43 -2.67 26.70
N VAL A 160 10.46 -2.79 27.59
CA VAL A 160 9.14 -3.35 27.26
C VAL A 160 8.28 -2.25 26.64
N MET A 161 7.73 -2.54 25.47
CA MET A 161 6.71 -1.73 24.77
C MET A 161 5.38 -2.45 24.92
N SER A 162 4.35 -1.82 25.49
CA SER A 162 3.05 -2.46 25.67
C SER A 162 1.88 -1.52 25.44
N TRP A 163 0.77 -2.07 24.95
CA TRP A 163 -0.45 -1.33 24.58
C TRP A 163 -1.72 -2.14 24.82
N GLY A 164 -2.85 -1.45 24.91
CA GLY A 164 -4.16 -2.06 25.02
C GLY A 164 -4.66 -2.61 23.69
N ALA A 165 -5.34 -3.77 23.73
CA ALA A 165 -5.96 -4.33 22.54
C ALA A 165 -7.09 -3.42 22.03
N VAL A 166 -7.12 -3.18 20.70
CA VAL A 166 -8.19 -2.45 20.04
C VAL A 166 -9.28 -3.43 19.60
N THR A 167 -10.52 -3.16 19.99
CA THR A 167 -11.68 -4.03 19.70
C THR A 167 -12.85 -3.28 19.07
N GLN A 168 -12.74 -1.96 18.95
CA GLN A 168 -13.81 -1.10 18.45
C GLN A 168 -13.25 -0.06 17.48
N THR A 169 -14.12 0.42 16.60
CA THR A 169 -13.86 1.61 15.76
C THR A 169 -13.96 2.88 16.60
N ILE A 170 -13.55 4.02 16.03
CA ILE A 170 -13.75 5.36 16.61
C ILE A 170 -15.23 5.68 16.89
N THR A 171 -16.16 4.97 16.26
CA THR A 171 -17.61 5.11 16.46
C THR A 171 -18.19 4.06 17.43
N GLY A 172 -17.34 3.24 18.07
CA GLY A 172 -17.74 2.22 19.04
C GLY A 172 -18.30 0.91 18.45
N LYS A 173 -18.23 0.72 17.13
CA LYS A 173 -18.62 -0.55 16.51
C LYS A 173 -17.50 -1.59 16.70
N PRO A 174 -17.81 -2.88 16.83
CA PRO A 174 -16.80 -3.93 16.85
C PRO A 174 -15.92 -3.86 15.59
N VAL A 175 -14.60 -4.07 15.76
CA VAL A 175 -13.63 -4.12 14.67
C VAL A 175 -12.71 -5.33 14.84
N LYS A 176 -12.28 -5.90 13.73
CA LYS A 176 -11.31 -7.00 13.73
C LYS A 176 -9.94 -6.47 13.33
N ILE A 177 -9.04 -6.41 14.29
CA ILE A 177 -7.63 -6.08 14.06
C ILE A 177 -6.92 -7.29 13.48
N ILE A 178 -6.12 -7.08 12.44
CA ILE A 178 -5.31 -8.12 11.78
C ILE A 178 -3.83 -8.02 12.11
N ALA A 179 -3.37 -6.84 12.48
CA ALA A 179 -1.98 -6.60 12.88
C ALA A 179 -1.87 -5.35 13.76
N TYR A 180 -0.78 -5.27 14.50
CA TYR A 180 -0.25 -4.00 15.00
C TYR A 180 1.10 -3.72 14.33
N GLU A 181 1.40 -2.46 14.07
CA GLU A 181 2.73 -2.03 13.72
C GLU A 181 3.29 -1.19 14.87
N LEU A 182 4.43 -1.61 15.43
CA LEU A 182 5.21 -0.85 16.39
C LEU A 182 6.28 -0.09 15.64
N ILE A 183 6.30 1.23 15.80
CA ILE A 183 7.35 2.09 15.29
C ILE A 183 8.06 2.74 16.47
N ILE A 184 9.39 2.77 16.46
CA ILE A 184 10.22 3.47 17.45
C ILE A 184 11.27 4.25 16.70
N GLU A 185 11.40 5.54 17.01
CA GLU A 185 12.39 6.41 16.39
C GLU A 185 13.11 7.24 17.44
N LYS A 186 14.42 7.35 17.30
CA LYS A 186 15.19 8.35 18.06
C LYS A 186 14.78 9.75 17.58
N VAL A 187 14.43 10.62 18.51
CA VAL A 187 14.09 12.02 18.20
C VAL A 187 15.36 12.77 17.81
N GLY A 188 15.35 13.43 16.66
CA GLY A 188 16.46 14.20 16.12
C GLY A 188 16.29 14.49 14.64
N ASP A 189 17.25 15.18 14.06
CA ASP A 189 17.25 15.48 12.64
C ASP A 189 17.53 14.21 11.81
N PRO A 190 16.86 14.03 10.68
CA PRO A 190 17.16 12.92 9.76
C PRO A 190 18.57 13.10 9.15
N ASP A 191 19.30 12.00 8.95
CA ASP A 191 20.54 12.01 8.18
C ASP A 191 20.21 12.29 6.70
N PRO A 192 20.78 13.36 6.10
CA PRO A 192 20.47 13.71 4.71
C PRO A 192 20.93 12.67 3.69
N ASN A 193 21.77 11.71 4.08
CA ASN A 193 22.30 10.65 3.22
C ASN A 193 21.53 9.32 3.36
N MET A 194 20.52 9.27 4.23
CA MET A 194 19.69 8.08 4.45
C MET A 194 18.26 8.33 4.05
N ILE A 195 17.62 7.30 3.50
CA ILE A 195 16.17 7.22 3.41
C ILE A 195 15.67 6.74 4.77
N GLY A 196 14.78 7.51 5.39
CA GLY A 196 14.30 7.25 6.75
C GLY A 196 15.20 7.89 7.83
N LYS A 197 15.05 7.46 9.06
CA LYS A 197 15.81 7.98 10.22
C LYS A 197 16.80 6.95 10.74
N PRO A 198 18.03 7.34 11.12
CA PRO A 198 18.91 6.46 11.85
C PRO A 198 18.25 6.08 13.19
N ASN A 199 18.51 4.86 13.67
CA ASN A 199 17.89 4.32 14.88
C ASN A 199 16.35 4.36 14.85
N SER A 200 15.77 3.90 13.75
CA SER A 200 14.35 3.63 13.61
C SER A 200 14.08 2.13 13.54
N LEU A 201 12.97 1.72 14.11
CA LEU A 201 12.42 0.35 14.07
C LEU A 201 10.98 0.44 13.59
N SER A 202 10.59 -0.37 12.61
CA SER A 202 9.21 -0.66 12.28
C SER A 202 9.01 -2.17 12.34
N MET A 203 7.99 -2.63 13.03
CA MET A 203 7.74 -4.06 13.24
C MET A 203 6.24 -4.37 13.22
N HIS A 204 5.82 -5.18 12.26
CA HIS A 204 4.46 -5.73 12.25
C HIS A 204 4.36 -6.97 13.14
N VAL A 205 3.35 -7.00 14.01
CA VAL A 205 3.08 -8.12 14.90
C VAL A 205 1.64 -8.61 14.76
N ARG A 206 1.40 -9.86 15.15
CA ARG A 206 0.05 -10.46 15.11
C ARG A 206 -0.91 -9.73 16.06
N PRO A 207 -2.22 -9.72 15.79
CA PRO A 207 -3.21 -9.00 16.59
C PRO A 207 -3.33 -9.48 18.05
N SER A 208 -2.78 -10.66 18.37
CA SER A 208 -2.72 -11.20 19.74
C SER A 208 -1.52 -10.72 20.55
N VAL A 209 -0.60 -9.95 19.94
CA VAL A 209 0.58 -9.41 20.60
C VAL A 209 0.27 -7.99 21.06
N ASN A 210 0.35 -7.76 22.36
CA ASN A 210 0.14 -6.45 22.99
C ASN A 210 1.35 -6.00 23.81
N GLU A 211 2.42 -6.75 23.76
CA GLU A 211 3.68 -6.47 24.46
C GLU A 211 4.85 -7.03 23.66
N ILE A 212 5.95 -6.26 23.61
CA ILE A 212 7.20 -6.68 22.98
C ILE A 212 8.39 -6.08 23.75
N THR A 213 9.45 -6.85 23.90
CA THR A 213 10.70 -6.36 24.49
C THR A 213 11.68 -5.99 23.38
N ILE A 214 12.13 -4.74 23.39
CA ILE A 214 13.15 -4.22 22.47
C ILE A 214 14.51 -4.28 23.18
N SER A 215 15.49 -4.86 22.49
CA SER A 215 16.83 -5.01 23.04
C SER A 215 17.50 -3.69 23.39
N ALA A 216 18.25 -3.67 24.47
CA ALA A 216 19.11 -2.56 24.85
C ALA A 216 20.03 -2.05 23.73
N ALA A 217 20.42 -2.94 22.81
CA ALA A 217 21.29 -2.59 21.68
C ALA A 217 20.65 -1.58 20.69
N PHE A 218 19.34 -1.40 20.74
CA PHE A 218 18.63 -0.41 19.92
C PHE A 218 18.74 1.01 20.52
N PHE A 219 18.87 1.13 21.82
CA PHE A 219 18.77 2.39 22.52
C PHE A 219 20.15 3.00 22.83
N GLU A 220 20.21 4.32 22.88
CA GLU A 220 21.35 5.09 23.29
C GLU A 220 21.05 5.78 24.63
N ALA A 221 22.04 5.85 25.52
CA ALA A 221 21.89 6.51 26.82
C ALA A 221 21.53 7.99 26.67
N GLY A 222 20.66 8.49 27.54
CA GLY A 222 20.27 9.90 27.61
C GLY A 222 19.54 10.41 26.39
N SER A 223 18.99 9.52 25.53
CA SER A 223 18.37 9.89 24.25
C SER A 223 16.86 9.89 24.34
N PRO A 224 16.17 10.86 23.66
CA PRO A 224 14.74 10.87 23.53
C PRO A 224 14.29 9.97 22.36
N TYR A 225 13.16 9.30 22.57
CA TYR A 225 12.50 8.45 21.57
C TYR A 225 11.02 8.80 21.44
N ALA A 226 10.51 8.75 20.22
CA ALA A 226 9.09 8.65 19.93
C ALA A 226 8.76 7.19 19.63
N TRP A 227 7.55 6.74 19.98
CA TRP A 227 7.06 5.44 19.61
C TRP A 227 5.58 5.49 19.29
N GLU A 228 5.16 4.59 18.43
CA GLU A 228 3.85 4.58 17.84
C GLU A 228 3.33 3.15 17.75
N ILE A 229 2.02 3.01 17.92
CA ILE A 229 1.29 1.79 17.61
C ILE A 229 0.21 2.12 16.60
N LEU A 230 0.28 1.46 15.45
CA LEU A 230 -0.79 1.46 14.47
C LEU A 230 -1.61 0.20 14.65
N ALA A 231 -2.90 0.35 14.91
CA ALA A 231 -3.86 -0.75 14.90
C ALA A 231 -4.40 -0.88 13.47
N VAL A 232 -4.10 -1.98 12.78
CA VAL A 232 -4.52 -2.24 11.40
C VAL A 232 -5.72 -3.17 11.40
N GLU A 233 -6.85 -2.73 10.86
CA GLU A 233 -8.07 -3.54 10.76
C GLU A 233 -8.16 -4.29 9.41
N GLU A 234 -9.11 -5.20 9.26
CA GLU A 234 -9.15 -6.19 8.18
C GLU A 234 -9.30 -5.63 6.76
N SER A 235 -9.72 -4.38 6.56
CA SER A 235 -9.74 -3.73 5.25
C SER A 235 -8.47 -2.91 4.96
N GLY A 236 -7.58 -2.78 5.95
CA GLY A 236 -6.32 -2.05 5.83
C GLY A 236 -6.35 -0.64 6.43
N ASN A 237 -7.51 -0.13 6.87
CA ASN A 237 -7.54 1.13 7.60
C ASN A 237 -6.77 0.99 8.90
N GLN A 238 -6.11 2.06 9.31
CA GLN A 238 -5.24 2.03 10.47
C GLN A 238 -5.43 3.26 11.35
N THR A 239 -5.13 3.10 12.64
CA THR A 239 -5.13 4.20 13.58
C THR A 239 -3.85 4.19 14.38
N LEU A 240 -3.15 5.32 14.31
CA LEU A 240 -1.93 5.63 15.02
C LEU A 240 -2.23 6.17 16.42
N ALA A 241 -1.52 5.68 17.42
CA ALA A 241 -1.37 6.32 18.72
C ALA A 241 0.12 6.47 19.02
N SER A 242 0.56 7.64 19.44
CA SER A 242 1.97 7.95 19.67
C SER A 242 2.25 8.43 21.09
N GLY A 243 3.47 8.18 21.55
CA GLY A 243 3.99 8.63 22.83
C GLY A 243 5.50 8.86 22.77
N LYS A 244 6.06 9.49 23.82
CA LYS A 244 7.48 9.80 23.92
C LYS A 244 8.04 9.29 25.24
N PHE A 245 9.31 8.90 25.22
CA PHE A 245 10.08 8.56 26.41
C PHE A 245 11.55 8.92 26.21
N SER A 246 12.37 8.79 27.24
CA SER A 246 13.81 8.91 27.11
C SER A 246 14.52 7.82 27.91
N THR A 247 15.70 7.44 27.46
CA THR A 247 16.62 6.59 28.23
C THR A 247 17.39 7.41 29.25
N GLU A 248 17.82 6.77 30.34
CA GLU A 248 18.74 7.35 31.33
C GLU A 248 20.21 7.23 30.91
#